data_8fb06cfcd7ca21202eda069ee102df34
#
_entry.id   8fb06cfcd7ca21202eda069ee102df34
#
_cell.length_a   1.000
_cell.length_b   1.000
_cell.length_c   1.000
_cell.angle_alpha   90.00
_cell.angle_beta   90.00
_cell.angle_gamma   90.00
#
_symmetry.space_group_name_H-M   'P 1'
#
loop_
_entity.id
_entity.type
_entity.pdbx_description
1 polymer ?
#
loop_
_entity_poly.entity_id
_entity_poly.type
_entity_poly.pdbx_seq_one_letter_code
_entity_poly.pdbx_strand_id
1 'polypeptide(L)'
;MRPLIILGTGLAGYTLAREYRKLNAERELVLISQDDGRSYSKPMLSNGLSKGKTADAIAMASAADMATQLKASVRSQVSVTAIDRAAQTISLQAADGSSETLAYGDLVLAVGADVFRPPLAGNGGERVYTVNDLEDYARFRNAIGDSGKRVLIIGGGLIGCEFANDLSASGFHVELVEPMGRPLPTLLPERASAAVADGLRSLGVNFHFAGVTAVDLAGDGVLVTLSDGKSVAADVVLSAIGLRPRIALAQAAGLETARGIVTDRLLRTSDEHIYALGDCAEVSGKVLMYVLPLMAAARALAKTLAGDATPVSYPAMPVQIKTPICPIVVSPVAPNTEGAWEVEADGANVKACFRAANGELLGFALTGSFATDMKVKSE
;
A
#
# COMPACT_ATOMS: atom_id res chain seq x y z
N MET A 1 -5.40 14.38 31.76
CA MET A 1 -4.65 14.60 30.49
C MET A 1 -5.59 14.21 29.35
N ARG A 2 -5.70 15.02 28.28
CA ARG A 2 -6.55 14.68 27.13
C ARG A 2 -5.98 13.44 26.40
N PRO A 3 -6.84 12.63 25.74
CA PRO A 3 -6.43 11.40 25.09
C PRO A 3 -5.44 11.62 23.93
N LEU A 4 -4.67 10.58 23.63
CA LEU A 4 -4.05 10.40 22.32
C LEU A 4 -5.06 9.75 21.40
N ILE A 5 -5.36 10.39 20.27
CA ILE A 5 -6.28 9.87 19.27
C ILE A 5 -5.50 9.50 18.00
N ILE A 6 -5.71 8.31 17.49
CA ILE A 6 -5.13 7.81 16.23
C ILE A 6 -6.27 7.57 15.22
N LEU A 7 -6.24 8.26 14.09
CA LEU A 7 -7.18 8.06 13.00
C LEU A 7 -6.64 7.01 12.04
N GLY A 8 -7.26 5.85 12.03
CA GLY A 8 -6.90 4.70 11.23
C GLY A 8 -6.41 3.51 12.06
N THR A 9 -6.98 2.34 11.78
CA THR A 9 -6.66 1.03 12.38
C THR A 9 -5.87 0.13 11.43
N GLY A 10 -5.34 0.68 10.35
CA GLY A 10 -4.43 -0.01 9.46
C GLY A 10 -3.08 -0.33 10.11
N LEU A 11 -2.15 -0.85 9.31
CA LEU A 11 -0.82 -1.25 9.79
C LEU A 11 -0.09 -0.10 10.52
N ALA A 12 -0.22 1.14 10.04
CA ALA A 12 0.39 2.31 10.66
C ALA A 12 -0.18 2.60 12.07
N GLY A 13 -1.51 2.72 12.17
CA GLY A 13 -2.17 3.08 13.42
C GLY A 13 -1.97 2.03 14.50
N TYR A 14 -2.18 0.75 14.19
CA TYR A 14 -1.96 -0.32 15.17
C TYR A 14 -0.49 -0.53 15.53
N THR A 15 0.44 -0.32 14.58
CA THR A 15 1.87 -0.39 14.93
C THR A 15 2.25 0.73 15.88
N LEU A 16 1.84 1.96 15.60
CA LEU A 16 2.06 3.09 16.48
C LEU A 16 1.46 2.84 17.87
N ALA A 17 0.21 2.38 17.93
CA ALA A 17 -0.47 2.10 19.19
C ALA A 17 0.27 1.05 20.04
N ARG A 18 0.75 -0.03 19.41
CA ARG A 18 1.56 -1.07 20.10
C ARG A 18 2.88 -0.51 20.61
N GLU A 19 3.61 0.25 19.80
CA GLU A 19 4.89 0.84 20.21
C GLU A 19 4.69 1.90 21.31
N TYR A 20 3.64 2.72 21.21
CA TYR A 20 3.33 3.71 22.22
C TYR A 20 2.95 3.08 23.58
N ARG A 21 2.16 1.99 23.59
CA ARG A 21 1.79 1.29 24.83
C ARG A 21 2.95 0.68 25.59
N LYS A 22 4.03 0.33 24.90
CA LYS A 22 5.27 -0.12 25.58
C LYS A 22 5.94 1.00 26.39
N LEU A 23 5.71 2.25 26.00
CA LEU A 23 6.34 3.43 26.59
C LEU A 23 5.42 4.18 27.56
N ASN A 24 4.12 4.13 27.34
CA ASN A 24 3.11 4.79 28.16
C ASN A 24 1.87 3.90 28.28
N ALA A 25 1.68 3.34 29.47
CA ALA A 25 0.56 2.44 29.77
C ALA A 25 -0.70 3.18 30.23
N GLU A 26 -0.58 4.44 30.70
CA GLU A 26 -1.61 5.12 31.48
C GLU A 26 -2.45 6.11 30.63
N ARG A 27 -1.85 6.78 29.64
CA ARG A 27 -2.58 7.77 28.86
C ARG A 27 -3.74 7.12 28.11
N GLU A 28 -4.90 7.73 28.18
CA GLU A 28 -6.06 7.33 27.39
C GLU A 28 -5.70 7.30 25.89
N LEU A 29 -6.01 6.18 25.23
CA LEU A 29 -5.73 5.95 23.81
C LEU A 29 -7.02 5.57 23.09
N VAL A 30 -7.32 6.33 22.03
CA VAL A 30 -8.50 6.09 21.19
C VAL A 30 -8.05 5.89 19.75
N LEU A 31 -8.49 4.81 19.14
CA LEU A 31 -8.33 4.56 17.69
C LEU A 31 -9.69 4.67 17.02
N ILE A 32 -9.73 5.30 15.85
CA ILE A 32 -10.97 5.52 15.10
C ILE A 32 -10.78 5.01 13.67
N SER A 33 -11.73 4.21 13.18
CA SER A 33 -11.71 3.66 11.84
C SER A 33 -13.07 3.72 11.16
N GLN A 34 -13.05 3.95 9.86
CA GLN A 34 -14.26 3.87 9.02
C GLN A 34 -14.65 2.42 8.73
N ASP A 35 -13.68 1.50 8.76
CA ASP A 35 -13.88 0.05 8.57
C ASP A 35 -14.21 -0.66 9.89
N ASP A 36 -14.22 -1.99 9.89
CA ASP A 36 -14.52 -2.83 11.03
C ASP A 36 -13.43 -2.88 12.12
N GLY A 37 -12.31 -2.21 11.88
CA GLY A 37 -11.19 -2.10 12.85
C GLY A 37 -10.38 -3.37 13.04
N ARG A 38 -10.50 -4.39 12.19
CA ARG A 38 -9.67 -5.59 12.27
C ARG A 38 -8.20 -5.29 12.03
N SER A 39 -7.33 -5.93 12.80
CA SER A 39 -5.88 -5.88 12.59
C SER A 39 -5.46 -6.94 11.57
N TYR A 40 -4.73 -6.54 10.54
CA TYR A 40 -4.18 -7.44 9.54
C TYR A 40 -2.89 -6.89 8.92
N SER A 41 -2.16 -7.75 8.23
CA SER A 41 -1.00 -7.35 7.44
C SER A 41 -1.42 -7.02 6.01
N LYS A 42 -1.48 -5.74 5.64
CA LYS A 42 -1.89 -5.29 4.30
C LYS A 42 -1.13 -6.00 3.16
N PRO A 43 0.20 -6.27 3.24
CA PRO A 43 0.90 -7.07 2.26
C PRO A 43 0.36 -8.48 2.01
N MET A 44 -0.47 -9.03 2.90
CA MET A 44 -1.08 -10.35 2.69
C MET A 44 -2.22 -10.34 1.67
N LEU A 45 -2.78 -9.19 1.35
CA LEU A 45 -3.90 -9.06 0.41
C LEU A 45 -3.54 -9.52 -1.00
N SER A 46 -2.30 -9.32 -1.44
CA SER A 46 -1.82 -9.68 -2.78
C SER A 46 -1.16 -11.07 -2.89
N ASN A 47 -1.22 -11.87 -1.82
CA ASN A 47 -0.70 -13.26 -1.82
C ASN A 47 -1.53 -14.20 -0.93
N GLY A 48 -2.79 -13.89 -0.75
CA GLY A 48 -3.70 -14.66 0.07
C GLY A 48 -4.39 -15.79 -0.69
N LEU A 49 -4.58 -15.65 -2.00
CA LEU A 49 -5.33 -16.60 -2.83
C LEU A 49 -4.63 -17.95 -2.92
N SER A 50 -3.36 -17.97 -3.30
CA SER A 50 -2.55 -19.20 -3.40
C SER A 50 -2.35 -19.92 -2.05
N LYS A 51 -2.59 -19.21 -0.95
CA LYS A 51 -2.59 -19.76 0.40
C LYS A 51 -3.99 -20.17 0.90
N GLY A 52 -4.99 -20.10 0.03
CA GLY A 52 -6.38 -20.42 0.38
C GLY A 52 -7.03 -19.49 1.41
N LYS A 53 -6.46 -18.30 1.65
CA LYS A 53 -6.93 -17.41 2.71
C LYS A 53 -8.13 -16.57 2.25
N THR A 54 -9.18 -16.59 3.06
CA THR A 54 -10.30 -15.62 2.99
C THR A 54 -9.90 -14.31 3.68
N ALA A 55 -10.69 -13.27 3.55
CA ALA A 55 -10.49 -12.03 4.29
C ALA A 55 -10.44 -12.27 5.81
N ASP A 56 -11.33 -13.11 6.32
CA ASP A 56 -11.36 -13.47 7.74
C ASP A 56 -10.10 -14.25 8.17
N ALA A 57 -9.56 -15.10 7.30
CA ALA A 57 -8.31 -15.82 7.57
C ALA A 57 -7.04 -14.94 7.46
N ILE A 58 -7.13 -13.77 6.81
CA ILE A 58 -6.06 -12.77 6.78
C ILE A 58 -6.11 -11.90 8.04
N ALA A 59 -7.31 -11.66 8.60
CA ALA A 59 -7.47 -10.92 9.85
C ALA A 59 -6.77 -11.64 11.00
N MET A 60 -6.01 -10.91 11.80
CA MET A 60 -5.21 -11.43 12.90
C MET A 60 -5.88 -11.21 14.25
N ALA A 61 -6.67 -10.14 14.39
CA ALA A 61 -7.40 -9.79 15.59
C ALA A 61 -8.59 -8.90 15.24
N SER A 62 -9.68 -9.03 16.01
CA SER A 62 -10.82 -8.11 15.92
C SER A 62 -10.52 -6.75 16.56
N ALA A 63 -11.40 -5.77 16.32
CA ALA A 63 -11.33 -4.47 17.00
C ALA A 63 -11.40 -4.63 18.54
N ALA A 64 -12.24 -5.54 19.03
CA ALA A 64 -12.39 -5.83 20.46
C ALA A 64 -11.12 -6.45 21.05
N ASP A 65 -10.48 -7.40 20.34
CA ASP A 65 -9.21 -7.98 20.77
C ASP A 65 -8.11 -6.92 20.84
N MET A 66 -8.07 -6.04 19.83
CA MET A 66 -7.11 -4.94 19.78
C MET A 66 -7.35 -3.92 20.91
N ALA A 67 -8.61 -3.60 21.20
CA ALA A 67 -8.96 -2.73 22.33
C ALA A 67 -8.43 -3.30 23.65
N THR A 68 -8.63 -4.60 23.85
CA THR A 68 -8.13 -5.33 25.05
C THR A 68 -6.60 -5.35 25.11
N GLN A 69 -5.93 -5.73 24.03
CA GLN A 69 -4.47 -5.82 23.95
C GLN A 69 -3.79 -4.46 24.20
N LEU A 70 -4.38 -3.40 23.67
CA LEU A 70 -3.84 -2.05 23.74
C LEU A 70 -4.31 -1.27 24.96
N LYS A 71 -5.24 -1.82 25.74
CA LYS A 71 -5.97 -1.06 26.79
C LYS A 71 -6.44 0.29 26.23
N ALA A 72 -7.15 0.23 25.10
CA ALA A 72 -7.56 1.38 24.31
C ALA A 72 -9.05 1.30 23.95
N SER A 73 -9.65 2.42 23.58
CA SER A 73 -10.94 2.43 22.88
C SER A 73 -10.70 2.30 21.39
N VAL A 74 -11.28 1.28 20.73
CA VAL A 74 -11.27 1.15 19.29
C VAL A 74 -12.68 1.37 18.78
N ARG A 75 -12.88 2.48 18.05
CA ARG A 75 -14.17 2.92 17.51
C ARG A 75 -14.18 2.63 16.02
N SER A 76 -14.76 1.51 15.63
CA SER A 76 -14.95 1.09 14.25
C SER A 76 -16.26 1.61 13.67
N GLN A 77 -16.40 1.63 12.34
CA GLN A 77 -17.56 2.13 11.59
C GLN A 77 -17.87 3.60 11.91
N VAL A 78 -16.83 4.40 12.17
CA VAL A 78 -16.95 5.82 12.53
C VAL A 78 -16.06 6.64 11.60
N SER A 79 -16.65 7.64 10.95
CA SER A 79 -15.94 8.60 10.11
C SER A 79 -15.58 9.85 10.89
N VAL A 80 -14.38 10.37 10.69
CA VAL A 80 -14.00 11.71 11.14
C VAL A 80 -14.31 12.69 10.02
N THR A 81 -15.19 13.65 10.29
CA THR A 81 -15.69 14.60 9.28
C THR A 81 -15.00 15.95 9.34
N ALA A 82 -14.46 16.34 10.50
CA ALA A 82 -13.74 17.59 10.66
C ALA A 82 -12.73 17.53 11.82
N ILE A 83 -11.73 18.39 11.74
CA ILE A 83 -10.76 18.67 12.81
C ILE A 83 -10.82 20.17 13.11
N ASP A 84 -11.14 20.54 14.34
CA ASP A 84 -11.02 21.90 14.85
C ASP A 84 -9.70 22.02 15.64
N ARG A 85 -8.72 22.65 15.04
CA ARG A 85 -7.37 22.81 15.60
C ARG A 85 -7.35 23.75 16.81
N ALA A 86 -8.18 24.80 16.78
CA ALA A 86 -8.22 25.78 17.83
C ALA A 86 -8.85 25.21 19.12
N ALA A 87 -9.93 24.44 18.97
CA ALA A 87 -10.60 23.76 20.07
C ALA A 87 -9.90 22.45 20.48
N GLN A 88 -9.00 21.92 19.65
CA GLN A 88 -8.42 20.58 19.75
C GLN A 88 -9.52 19.50 19.84
N THR A 89 -10.42 19.51 18.87
CA THR A 89 -11.53 18.54 18.78
C THR A 89 -11.64 17.97 17.39
N ILE A 90 -12.22 16.77 17.31
CA ILE A 90 -12.63 16.13 16.05
C ILE A 90 -14.14 15.90 16.05
N SER A 91 -14.78 16.06 14.90
CA SER A 91 -16.18 15.70 14.68
C SER A 91 -16.27 14.29 14.13
N LEU A 92 -17.10 13.47 14.74
CA LEU A 92 -17.33 12.07 14.39
C LEU A 92 -18.73 11.90 13.85
N GLN A 93 -18.87 10.99 12.89
CA GLN A 93 -20.16 10.53 12.37
C GLN A 93 -20.17 9.00 12.34
N ALA A 94 -21.09 8.39 13.06
CA ALA A 94 -21.30 6.96 13.05
C ALA A 94 -22.18 6.53 11.86
N ALA A 95 -22.21 5.22 11.57
CA ALA A 95 -22.97 4.65 10.46
C ALA A 95 -24.50 4.86 10.59
N ASP A 96 -25.01 5.03 11.81
CA ASP A 96 -26.41 5.35 12.10
C ASP A 96 -26.77 6.84 11.89
N GLY A 97 -25.79 7.65 11.48
CA GLY A 97 -25.94 9.09 11.27
C GLY A 97 -25.77 9.93 12.53
N SER A 98 -25.56 9.33 13.70
CA SER A 98 -25.29 10.07 14.93
C SER A 98 -23.93 10.80 14.84
N SER A 99 -23.85 11.98 15.44
CA SER A 99 -22.66 12.82 15.46
C SER A 99 -22.18 13.07 16.89
N GLU A 100 -20.90 13.12 17.05
CA GLU A 100 -20.24 13.37 18.35
C GLU A 100 -18.99 14.24 18.14
N THR A 101 -18.63 15.00 19.16
CA THR A 101 -17.36 15.75 19.19
C THR A 101 -16.46 15.18 20.27
N LEU A 102 -15.21 14.87 19.92
CA LEU A 102 -14.22 14.30 20.83
C LEU A 102 -13.00 15.21 20.92
N ALA A 103 -12.59 15.57 22.15
CA ALA A 103 -11.39 16.36 22.37
C ALA A 103 -10.13 15.49 22.38
N TYR A 104 -9.02 16.00 21.84
CA TYR A 104 -7.71 15.34 21.85
C TYR A 104 -6.64 16.17 22.56
N GLY A 105 -5.63 15.50 23.12
CA GLY A 105 -4.38 16.14 23.52
C GLY A 105 -3.37 16.12 22.37
N ASP A 106 -3.21 14.95 21.75
CA ASP A 106 -2.50 14.78 20.47
C ASP A 106 -3.35 13.96 19.52
N LEU A 107 -3.27 14.30 18.24
CA LEU A 107 -3.99 13.65 17.15
C LEU A 107 -2.99 13.09 16.13
N VAL A 108 -3.16 11.83 15.74
CA VAL A 108 -2.31 11.20 14.73
C VAL A 108 -3.14 10.80 13.52
N LEU A 109 -2.77 11.31 12.36
CA LEU A 109 -3.37 10.97 11.09
C LEU A 109 -2.62 9.74 10.51
N ALA A 110 -3.22 8.56 10.66
CA ALA A 110 -2.75 7.29 10.08
C ALA A 110 -3.76 6.77 9.06
N VAL A 111 -4.33 7.70 8.29
CA VAL A 111 -5.50 7.48 7.41
C VAL A 111 -5.17 6.76 6.11
N GLY A 112 -3.90 6.51 5.80
CA GLY A 112 -3.46 5.72 4.65
C GLY A 112 -3.63 6.42 3.30
N ALA A 113 -3.91 5.63 2.26
CA ALA A 113 -4.03 6.08 0.89
C ALA A 113 -5.27 5.48 0.22
N ASP A 114 -5.78 6.16 -0.80
CA ASP A 114 -6.83 5.66 -1.68
C ASP A 114 -6.22 5.07 -2.94
N VAL A 115 -6.91 4.09 -3.54
CA VAL A 115 -6.57 3.58 -4.86
C VAL A 115 -6.84 4.65 -5.91
N PHE A 116 -5.89 4.83 -6.81
CA PHE A 116 -6.13 5.68 -7.96
C PHE A 116 -7.12 5.01 -8.91
N ARG A 117 -8.17 5.70 -9.30
CA ARG A 117 -9.17 5.27 -10.27
C ARG A 117 -9.09 6.18 -11.49
N PRO A 118 -8.55 5.69 -12.63
CA PRO A 118 -8.57 6.48 -13.86
C PRO A 118 -10.00 6.61 -14.37
N PRO A 119 -10.34 7.68 -15.07
CA PRO A 119 -11.59 7.74 -15.79
C PRO A 119 -11.51 6.73 -16.96
N LEU A 120 -12.28 5.65 -16.85
CA LEU A 120 -12.43 4.66 -17.93
C LEU A 120 -13.79 4.90 -18.60
N ALA A 121 -13.81 4.87 -19.93
CA ALA A 121 -15.05 4.87 -20.69
C ALA A 121 -15.77 3.51 -20.57
N GLY A 122 -17.03 3.45 -21.03
CA GLY A 122 -17.81 2.22 -21.03
C GLY A 122 -18.73 2.09 -19.81
N ASN A 123 -19.52 1.03 -19.80
CA ASN A 123 -20.56 0.75 -18.79
C ASN A 123 -20.19 -0.39 -17.83
N GLY A 124 -18.98 -0.94 -17.94
CA GLY A 124 -18.49 -2.06 -17.13
C GLY A 124 -17.78 -1.67 -15.82
N GLY A 125 -17.85 -0.41 -15.39
CA GLY A 125 -17.10 0.11 -14.24
C GLY A 125 -17.32 -0.66 -12.93
N GLU A 126 -18.52 -1.22 -12.71
CA GLU A 126 -18.83 -2.04 -11.52
C GLU A 126 -18.08 -3.39 -11.49
N ARG A 127 -17.54 -3.82 -12.61
CA ARG A 127 -16.70 -5.03 -12.74
C ARG A 127 -15.20 -4.72 -12.58
N VAL A 128 -14.85 -3.46 -12.33
CA VAL A 128 -13.47 -3.03 -12.05
C VAL A 128 -13.28 -2.93 -10.54
N TYR A 129 -12.61 -3.92 -9.99
CA TYR A 129 -12.31 -4.04 -8.57
C TYR A 129 -10.97 -3.38 -8.24
N THR A 130 -10.82 -3.00 -6.99
CA THR A 130 -9.55 -2.59 -6.37
C THR A 130 -9.39 -3.38 -5.09
N VAL A 131 -8.16 -3.60 -4.62
CA VAL A 131 -7.91 -4.27 -3.35
C VAL A 131 -6.93 -3.43 -2.52
N ASN A 132 -7.47 -2.69 -1.56
CA ASN A 132 -6.71 -1.82 -0.67
C ASN A 132 -6.87 -2.18 0.82
N ASP A 133 -7.93 -2.89 1.15
CA ASP A 133 -8.27 -3.36 2.50
C ASP A 133 -8.91 -4.76 2.47
N LEU A 134 -9.32 -5.27 3.65
CA LEU A 134 -9.96 -6.59 3.78
C LEU A 134 -11.33 -6.67 3.12
N GLU A 135 -12.10 -5.60 3.15
CA GLU A 135 -13.43 -5.57 2.54
C GLU A 135 -13.31 -5.58 1.01
N ASP A 136 -12.38 -4.81 0.46
CA ASP A 136 -12.04 -4.85 -0.96
C ASP A 136 -11.61 -6.27 -1.38
N TYR A 137 -10.73 -6.89 -0.59
CA TYR A 137 -10.27 -8.25 -0.85
C TYR A 137 -11.42 -9.26 -0.81
N ALA A 138 -12.33 -9.15 0.16
CA ALA A 138 -13.50 -10.01 0.24
C ALA A 138 -14.41 -9.85 -0.99
N ARG A 139 -14.69 -8.60 -1.41
CA ARG A 139 -15.48 -8.31 -2.61
C ARG A 139 -14.85 -8.88 -3.88
N PHE A 140 -13.55 -8.63 -4.04
CA PHE A 140 -12.79 -9.15 -5.19
C PHE A 140 -12.78 -10.68 -5.21
N ARG A 141 -12.49 -11.33 -4.06
CA ARG A 141 -12.49 -12.78 -3.94
C ARG A 141 -13.85 -13.41 -4.27
N ASN A 142 -14.94 -12.80 -3.81
CA ASN A 142 -16.28 -13.25 -4.13
C ASN A 142 -16.57 -13.13 -5.65
N ALA A 143 -16.11 -12.05 -6.28
CA ALA A 143 -16.31 -11.82 -7.71
C ALA A 143 -15.56 -12.83 -8.58
N ILE A 144 -14.33 -13.19 -8.22
CA ILE A 144 -13.53 -14.16 -8.99
C ILE A 144 -13.95 -15.61 -8.74
N GLY A 145 -14.54 -15.94 -7.56
CA GLY A 145 -14.89 -17.31 -7.19
C GLY A 145 -13.65 -18.17 -6.89
N ASP A 146 -13.77 -19.49 -7.12
CA ASP A 146 -12.75 -20.46 -6.67
C ASP A 146 -11.58 -20.62 -7.66
N SER A 147 -11.84 -20.65 -8.98
CA SER A 147 -10.80 -20.78 -10.03
C SER A 147 -11.39 -20.66 -11.44
N GLY A 148 -10.53 -20.68 -12.45
CA GLY A 148 -10.89 -20.84 -13.87
C GLY A 148 -11.37 -19.59 -14.57
N LYS A 149 -11.71 -18.51 -13.85
CA LYS A 149 -12.07 -17.24 -14.48
C LYS A 149 -10.86 -16.53 -15.08
N ARG A 150 -11.15 -15.71 -16.09
CA ARG A 150 -10.17 -14.78 -16.67
C ARG A 150 -10.22 -13.46 -15.90
N VAL A 151 -9.10 -13.11 -15.26
CA VAL A 151 -8.92 -11.86 -14.53
C VAL A 151 -7.99 -10.97 -15.32
N LEU A 152 -8.46 -9.77 -15.69
CA LEU A 152 -7.59 -8.76 -16.29
C LEU A 152 -7.09 -7.82 -15.20
N ILE A 153 -5.77 -7.66 -15.12
CA ILE A 153 -5.11 -6.74 -14.19
C ILE A 153 -4.67 -5.51 -14.95
N ILE A 154 -5.11 -4.33 -14.52
CA ILE A 154 -4.65 -3.05 -15.03
C ILE A 154 -3.49 -2.57 -14.15
N GLY A 155 -2.29 -2.47 -14.74
CA GLY A 155 -1.05 -2.03 -14.09
C GLY A 155 -0.11 -3.17 -13.75
N GLY A 156 1.06 -3.17 -14.37
CA GLY A 156 2.17 -4.10 -14.14
C GLY A 156 3.19 -3.60 -13.10
N GLY A 157 2.75 -2.76 -12.16
CA GLY A 157 3.54 -2.34 -11.01
C GLY A 157 3.68 -3.44 -9.94
N LEU A 158 4.19 -3.07 -8.75
CA LEU A 158 4.44 -4.00 -7.64
C LEU A 158 3.21 -4.85 -7.32
N ILE A 159 2.08 -4.23 -7.02
CA ILE A 159 0.84 -4.92 -6.60
C ILE A 159 0.25 -5.74 -7.75
N GLY A 160 0.28 -5.19 -8.98
CA GLY A 160 -0.22 -5.93 -10.16
C GLY A 160 0.56 -7.20 -10.44
N CYS A 161 1.89 -7.17 -10.34
CA CYS A 161 2.74 -8.36 -10.50
C CYS A 161 2.56 -9.38 -9.37
N GLU A 162 2.36 -8.94 -8.13
CA GLU A 162 2.07 -9.83 -7.00
C GLU A 162 0.73 -10.55 -7.20
N PHE A 163 -0.33 -9.82 -7.58
CA PHE A 163 -1.63 -10.44 -7.89
C PHE A 163 -1.56 -11.34 -9.13
N ALA A 164 -0.80 -10.95 -10.16
CA ALA A 164 -0.63 -11.80 -11.34
C ALA A 164 -0.02 -13.16 -10.96
N ASN A 165 1.02 -13.16 -10.12
CA ASN A 165 1.62 -14.38 -9.61
C ASN A 165 0.63 -15.18 -8.74
N ASP A 166 -0.07 -14.54 -7.80
CA ASP A 166 -0.96 -15.19 -6.84
C ASP A 166 -2.19 -15.81 -7.52
N LEU A 167 -2.81 -15.08 -8.44
CA LEU A 167 -3.95 -15.54 -9.24
C LEU A 167 -3.57 -16.71 -10.17
N SER A 168 -2.49 -16.57 -10.94
CA SER A 168 -2.04 -17.64 -11.84
C SER A 168 -1.69 -18.91 -11.08
N ALA A 169 -1.00 -18.80 -9.95
CA ALA A 169 -0.69 -19.91 -9.06
C ALA A 169 -1.96 -20.55 -8.42
N SER A 170 -3.08 -19.81 -8.42
CA SER A 170 -4.38 -20.27 -7.91
C SER A 170 -5.33 -20.79 -8.99
N GLY A 171 -4.85 -20.95 -10.25
CA GLY A 171 -5.62 -21.54 -11.35
C GLY A 171 -6.53 -20.55 -12.09
N PHE A 172 -6.31 -19.24 -11.98
CA PHE A 172 -6.97 -18.23 -12.80
C PHE A 172 -6.20 -17.96 -14.09
N HIS A 173 -6.91 -17.54 -15.13
CA HIS A 173 -6.31 -17.04 -16.36
C HIS A 173 -6.06 -15.55 -16.23
N VAL A 174 -4.81 -15.11 -16.30
CA VAL A 174 -4.43 -13.73 -16.03
C VAL A 174 -4.01 -13.01 -17.32
N GLU A 175 -4.68 -11.88 -17.58
CA GLU A 175 -4.32 -10.89 -18.60
C GLU A 175 -3.76 -9.67 -17.84
N LEU A 176 -2.50 -9.27 -18.08
CA LEU A 176 -1.87 -8.13 -17.43
C LEU A 176 -1.60 -7.01 -18.42
N VAL A 177 -2.19 -5.85 -18.18
CA VAL A 177 -2.07 -4.66 -19.03
C VAL A 177 -1.12 -3.65 -18.39
N GLU A 178 -0.04 -3.29 -19.12
CA GLU A 178 0.97 -2.34 -18.64
C GLU A 178 1.44 -1.42 -19.78
N PRO A 179 1.14 -0.11 -19.73
CA PRO A 179 1.44 0.80 -20.86
C PRO A 179 2.93 1.10 -21.06
N MET A 180 3.77 0.91 -20.06
CA MET A 180 5.21 1.22 -20.14
C MET A 180 6.05 0.09 -20.77
N GLY A 181 5.43 -0.91 -21.38
CA GLY A 181 6.10 -1.93 -22.20
C GLY A 181 6.81 -3.05 -21.41
N ARG A 182 6.76 -3.05 -20.08
CA ARG A 182 7.40 -4.08 -19.24
C ARG A 182 6.86 -4.06 -17.82
N PRO A 183 6.89 -5.19 -17.07
CA PRO A 183 6.49 -5.18 -15.66
C PRO A 183 7.51 -4.41 -14.79
N LEU A 184 7.01 -3.82 -13.71
CA LEU A 184 7.80 -3.07 -12.72
C LEU A 184 8.68 -1.96 -13.33
N PRO A 185 8.17 -1.16 -14.30
CA PRO A 185 9.00 -0.29 -15.14
C PRO A 185 9.71 0.82 -14.35
N THR A 186 9.15 1.24 -13.22
CA THR A 186 9.70 2.29 -12.34
C THR A 186 10.65 1.76 -11.26
N LEU A 187 10.71 0.45 -11.06
CA LEU A 187 11.49 -0.18 -10.00
C LEU A 187 12.70 -0.97 -10.52
N LEU A 188 12.59 -1.55 -11.72
CA LEU A 188 13.57 -2.47 -12.24
C LEU A 188 14.21 -1.96 -13.54
N PRO A 189 15.52 -2.21 -13.77
CA PRO A 189 16.10 -2.07 -15.09
C PRO A 189 15.54 -3.14 -16.05
N GLU A 190 15.71 -2.91 -17.33
CA GLU A 190 15.09 -3.72 -18.40
C GLU A 190 15.37 -5.23 -18.25
N ARG A 191 16.63 -5.61 -17.98
CA ARG A 191 17.00 -7.02 -17.86
C ARG A 191 16.32 -7.73 -16.67
N ALA A 192 16.21 -7.05 -15.52
CA ALA A 192 15.51 -7.59 -14.36
C ALA A 192 14.00 -7.67 -14.61
N SER A 193 13.44 -6.65 -15.25
CA SER A 193 12.03 -6.64 -15.66
C SER A 193 11.71 -7.78 -16.64
N ALA A 194 12.60 -8.08 -17.61
CA ALA A 194 12.44 -9.21 -18.54
C ALA A 194 12.42 -10.55 -17.79
N ALA A 195 13.30 -10.75 -16.79
CA ALA A 195 13.30 -11.96 -15.98
C ALA A 195 11.97 -12.18 -15.24
N VAL A 196 11.38 -11.10 -14.71
CA VAL A 196 10.04 -11.14 -14.07
C VAL A 196 8.96 -11.46 -15.09
N ALA A 197 9.00 -10.85 -16.29
CA ALA A 197 8.04 -11.12 -17.35
C ALA A 197 8.07 -12.59 -17.78
N ASP A 198 9.27 -13.15 -17.95
CA ASP A 198 9.43 -14.56 -18.34
C ASP A 198 8.95 -15.51 -17.25
N GLY A 199 9.22 -15.20 -15.97
CA GLY A 199 8.67 -15.96 -14.86
C GLY A 199 7.14 -15.93 -14.84
N LEU A 200 6.52 -14.77 -14.94
CA LEU A 200 5.05 -14.66 -14.99
C LEU A 200 4.44 -15.34 -16.22
N ARG A 201 5.07 -15.22 -17.42
CA ARG A 201 4.63 -15.95 -18.62
C ARG A 201 4.68 -17.48 -18.42
N SER A 202 5.67 -17.98 -17.70
CA SER A 202 5.75 -19.43 -17.42
C SER A 202 4.60 -19.93 -16.53
N LEU A 203 3.94 -19.03 -15.79
CA LEU A 203 2.69 -19.30 -15.06
C LEU A 203 1.43 -19.08 -15.92
N GLY A 204 1.57 -18.73 -17.20
CA GLY A 204 0.44 -18.48 -18.11
C GLY A 204 -0.09 -17.05 -18.10
N VAL A 205 0.62 -16.08 -17.54
CA VAL A 205 0.23 -14.66 -17.60
C VAL A 205 0.44 -14.13 -19.02
N ASN A 206 -0.62 -13.57 -19.61
CA ASN A 206 -0.56 -12.87 -20.90
C ASN A 206 -0.34 -11.37 -20.68
N PHE A 207 0.65 -10.79 -21.35
CA PHE A 207 0.97 -9.37 -21.24
C PHE A 207 0.40 -8.59 -22.43
N HIS A 208 -0.20 -7.44 -22.13
CA HIS A 208 -0.64 -6.43 -23.09
C HIS A 208 0.07 -5.11 -22.79
N PHE A 209 0.96 -4.69 -23.67
CA PHE A 209 1.73 -3.46 -23.49
C PHE A 209 1.00 -2.27 -24.12
N ALA A 210 -0.09 -1.88 -23.48
CA ALA A 210 -0.97 -0.78 -23.89
C ALA A 210 -1.67 -0.18 -22.66
N GLY A 211 -2.35 0.95 -22.83
CA GLY A 211 -3.25 1.48 -21.80
C GLY A 211 -4.65 0.91 -21.91
N VAL A 212 -5.45 0.95 -20.86
CA VAL A 212 -6.90 0.67 -20.93
C VAL A 212 -7.65 1.96 -21.18
N THR A 213 -8.56 1.96 -22.16
CA THR A 213 -9.38 3.12 -22.53
C THR A 213 -10.85 2.97 -22.16
N ALA A 214 -11.39 1.75 -22.23
CA ALA A 214 -12.78 1.48 -21.90
C ALA A 214 -12.95 0.09 -21.29
N VAL A 215 -14.00 -0.07 -20.50
CA VAL A 215 -14.49 -1.35 -19.98
C VAL A 215 -15.98 -1.40 -20.19
N ASP A 216 -16.43 -2.31 -21.04
CA ASP A 216 -17.85 -2.49 -21.38
C ASP A 216 -18.36 -3.84 -20.89
N LEU A 217 -19.64 -3.89 -20.47
CA LEU A 217 -20.28 -5.16 -20.15
C LEU A 217 -20.40 -6.03 -21.41
N ALA A 218 -20.05 -7.30 -21.30
CA ALA A 218 -20.15 -8.29 -22.39
C ALA A 218 -20.59 -9.65 -21.84
N GLY A 219 -21.86 -9.97 -21.99
CA GLY A 219 -22.46 -11.16 -21.36
C GLY A 219 -22.32 -11.08 -19.83
N ASP A 220 -21.80 -12.18 -19.24
CA ASP A 220 -21.54 -12.24 -17.79
C ASP A 220 -20.20 -11.62 -17.37
N GLY A 221 -19.39 -11.17 -18.32
CA GLY A 221 -18.08 -10.55 -18.10
C GLY A 221 -17.99 -9.15 -18.68
N VAL A 222 -16.81 -8.78 -19.10
CA VAL A 222 -16.47 -7.47 -19.69
C VAL A 222 -15.60 -7.63 -20.93
N LEU A 223 -15.68 -6.65 -21.83
CA LEU A 223 -14.74 -6.42 -22.91
C LEU A 223 -13.92 -5.17 -22.60
N VAL A 224 -12.60 -5.33 -22.46
CA VAL A 224 -11.68 -4.25 -22.13
C VAL A 224 -11.02 -3.77 -23.42
N THR A 225 -11.20 -2.49 -23.77
CA THR A 225 -10.58 -1.87 -24.93
C THR A 225 -9.24 -1.25 -24.56
N LEU A 226 -8.23 -1.56 -25.36
CA LEU A 226 -6.86 -1.08 -25.17
C LEU A 226 -6.55 0.11 -26.07
N SER A 227 -5.53 0.89 -25.72
CA SER A 227 -5.10 2.07 -26.47
C SER A 227 -4.52 1.75 -27.86
N ASP A 228 -4.12 0.50 -28.13
CA ASP A 228 -3.67 0.00 -29.44
C ASP A 228 -4.83 -0.47 -30.32
N GLY A 229 -6.07 -0.31 -29.88
CA GLY A 229 -7.30 -0.69 -30.60
C GLY A 229 -7.72 -2.16 -30.41
N LYS A 230 -6.95 -2.96 -29.69
CA LYS A 230 -7.34 -4.34 -29.37
C LYS A 230 -8.36 -4.36 -28.23
N SER A 231 -9.07 -5.47 -28.14
CA SER A 231 -9.98 -5.75 -27.03
C SER A 231 -9.68 -7.10 -26.39
N VAL A 232 -9.79 -7.15 -25.08
CA VAL A 232 -9.55 -8.34 -24.26
C VAL A 232 -10.80 -8.65 -23.46
N ALA A 233 -11.32 -9.88 -23.59
CA ALA A 233 -12.44 -10.33 -22.78
C ALA A 233 -11.94 -10.79 -21.40
N ALA A 234 -12.67 -10.44 -20.36
CA ALA A 234 -12.39 -10.89 -18.99
C ALA A 234 -13.69 -11.10 -18.21
N ASP A 235 -13.66 -11.91 -17.16
CA ASP A 235 -14.78 -12.07 -16.23
C ASP A 235 -14.80 -10.96 -15.19
N VAL A 236 -13.59 -10.56 -14.76
CA VAL A 236 -13.36 -9.56 -13.69
C VAL A 236 -12.12 -8.73 -14.05
N VAL A 237 -12.16 -7.45 -13.71
CA VAL A 237 -11.01 -6.55 -13.84
C VAL A 237 -10.51 -6.15 -12.46
N LEU A 238 -9.19 -6.25 -12.23
CA LEU A 238 -8.51 -5.74 -11.05
C LEU A 238 -7.67 -4.52 -11.43
N SER A 239 -7.96 -3.36 -10.87
CA SER A 239 -7.13 -2.17 -11.06
C SER A 239 -6.05 -2.08 -9.98
N ALA A 240 -4.78 -2.06 -10.40
CA ALA A 240 -3.57 -2.01 -9.56
C ALA A 240 -2.61 -0.89 -10.00
N ILE A 241 -3.13 0.27 -10.38
CA ILE A 241 -2.39 1.39 -10.99
C ILE A 241 -1.84 2.42 -10.00
N GLY A 242 -1.81 2.07 -8.73
CA GLY A 242 -1.18 2.86 -7.67
C GLY A 242 -2.15 3.48 -6.68
N LEU A 243 -1.56 4.16 -5.72
CA LEU A 243 -2.21 4.76 -4.56
C LEU A 243 -1.96 6.27 -4.52
N ARG A 244 -2.87 6.99 -3.89
CA ARG A 244 -2.72 8.42 -3.56
C ARG A 244 -2.94 8.64 -2.07
N PRO A 245 -2.05 9.38 -1.38
CA PRO A 245 -2.24 9.73 0.03
C PRO A 245 -3.61 10.35 0.30
N ARG A 246 -4.25 9.95 1.39
CA ARG A 246 -5.47 10.61 1.87
C ARG A 246 -5.10 11.90 2.57
N ILE A 247 -5.34 13.03 1.94
CA ILE A 247 -5.00 14.35 2.45
C ILE A 247 -6.22 15.24 2.71
N ALA A 248 -7.41 14.86 2.24
CA ALA A 248 -8.58 15.72 2.25
C ALA A 248 -8.97 16.24 3.64
N LEU A 249 -8.95 15.38 4.67
CA LEU A 249 -9.25 15.78 6.05
C LEU A 249 -8.23 16.80 6.59
N ALA A 250 -6.95 16.58 6.29
CA ALA A 250 -5.88 17.49 6.69
C ALA A 250 -5.98 18.84 5.97
N GLN A 251 -6.27 18.83 4.67
CA GLN A 251 -6.50 20.06 3.89
C GLN A 251 -7.69 20.86 4.42
N ALA A 252 -8.82 20.17 4.69
CA ALA A 252 -10.00 20.83 5.24
C ALA A 252 -9.75 21.46 6.63
N ALA A 253 -8.82 20.88 7.40
CA ALA A 253 -8.36 21.42 8.68
C ALA A 253 -7.31 22.53 8.54
N GLY A 254 -6.90 22.91 7.34
CA GLY A 254 -5.86 23.93 7.07
C GLY A 254 -4.45 23.48 7.46
N LEU A 255 -4.18 22.17 7.47
CA LEU A 255 -2.82 21.64 7.61
C LEU A 255 -2.08 21.71 6.26
N GLU A 256 -0.76 21.84 6.32
CA GLU A 256 0.07 21.84 5.12
C GLU A 256 0.06 20.47 4.43
N THR A 257 -0.23 20.47 3.13
CA THR A 257 -0.27 19.28 2.29
C THR A 257 0.39 19.53 0.95
N ALA A 258 1.06 18.50 0.40
CA ALA A 258 1.57 18.50 -0.97
C ALA A 258 1.14 17.18 -1.65
N ARG A 259 2.04 16.24 -1.93
CA ARG A 259 1.67 14.89 -2.35
C ARG A 259 1.08 14.06 -1.21
N GLY A 260 1.47 14.37 0.03
CA GLY A 260 0.98 13.81 1.27
C GLY A 260 0.69 14.92 2.29
N ILE A 261 0.41 14.54 3.53
CA ILE A 261 0.34 15.46 4.67
C ILE A 261 1.78 15.79 5.05
N VAL A 262 2.19 17.05 4.90
CA VAL A 262 3.57 17.49 5.13
C VAL A 262 3.90 17.40 6.62
N THR A 263 5.02 16.75 6.92
CA THR A 263 5.55 16.65 8.30
C THR A 263 7.04 16.91 8.36
N ASP A 264 7.50 17.32 9.53
CA ASP A 264 8.91 17.31 9.89
C ASP A 264 9.41 15.87 10.19
N ARG A 265 10.67 15.74 10.59
CA ARG A 265 11.24 14.42 10.95
C ARG A 265 10.74 13.88 12.31
N LEU A 266 10.07 14.68 13.10
CA LEU A 266 9.35 14.23 14.31
C LEU A 266 7.93 13.74 13.95
N LEU A 267 7.59 13.73 12.65
CA LEU A 267 6.27 13.38 12.12
C LEU A 267 5.17 14.37 12.51
N ARG A 268 5.56 15.59 12.92
CA ARG A 268 4.66 16.68 13.28
C ARG A 268 4.24 17.43 12.03
N THR A 269 2.95 17.70 11.91
CA THR A 269 2.38 18.52 10.82
C THR A 269 2.67 20.02 11.05
N SER A 270 2.01 20.90 10.29
CA SER A 270 2.02 22.35 10.56
C SER A 270 1.27 22.75 11.83
N ASP A 271 0.79 21.78 12.61
CA ASP A 271 0.18 21.95 13.93
C ASP A 271 0.95 21.13 14.96
N GLU A 272 1.29 21.71 16.11
CA GLU A 272 2.15 21.09 17.13
C GLU A 272 1.51 19.87 17.82
N HIS A 273 0.19 19.76 17.80
CA HIS A 273 -0.58 18.68 18.39
C HIS A 273 -1.10 17.66 17.39
N ILE A 274 -0.77 17.82 16.07
CA ILE A 274 -1.22 16.92 15.02
C ILE A 274 -0.01 16.33 14.29
N TYR A 275 -0.01 15.01 14.20
CA TYR A 275 1.04 14.21 13.58
C TYR A 275 0.48 13.40 12.40
N ALA A 276 1.33 12.96 11.49
CA ALA A 276 0.93 12.03 10.44
C ALA A 276 2.01 10.98 10.18
N LEU A 277 1.60 9.75 9.87
CA LEU A 277 2.51 8.66 9.51
C LEU A 277 1.88 7.67 8.54
N GLY A 278 2.72 6.87 7.90
CA GLY A 278 2.31 5.86 6.92
C GLY A 278 2.01 6.46 5.56
N ASP A 279 1.12 5.81 4.80
CA ASP A 279 0.88 6.12 3.38
C ASP A 279 0.33 7.54 3.14
N CYS A 280 -0.27 8.18 4.14
CA CYS A 280 -0.78 9.54 4.02
C CYS A 280 0.28 10.63 4.26
N ALA A 281 1.42 10.30 4.86
CA ALA A 281 2.41 11.28 5.28
C ALA A 281 3.46 11.58 4.20
N GLU A 282 3.86 12.84 4.12
CA GLU A 282 5.02 13.31 3.35
C GLU A 282 6.09 13.82 4.32
N VAL A 283 7.11 12.99 4.56
CA VAL A 283 8.16 13.29 5.53
C VAL A 283 9.39 13.84 4.79
N SER A 284 9.77 15.06 5.07
CA SER A 284 10.90 15.74 4.41
C SER A 284 10.83 15.63 2.87
N GLY A 285 9.65 15.88 2.28
CA GLY A 285 9.41 15.84 0.85
C GLY A 285 9.31 14.43 0.23
N LYS A 286 9.26 13.37 1.06
CA LYS A 286 9.16 11.98 0.59
C LYS A 286 7.85 11.33 1.05
N VAL A 287 7.14 10.71 0.10
CA VAL A 287 6.02 9.81 0.36
C VAL A 287 6.53 8.38 0.17
N LEU A 288 6.55 7.58 1.23
CA LEU A 288 7.12 6.23 1.25
C LEU A 288 6.04 5.21 1.65
N MET A 289 5.31 4.69 0.67
CA MET A 289 4.20 3.75 0.88
C MET A 289 4.71 2.29 0.99
N TYR A 290 5.66 2.05 1.90
CA TYR A 290 6.25 0.74 2.15
C TYR A 290 6.23 0.40 3.65
N VAL A 291 6.30 -0.89 3.95
CA VAL A 291 6.19 -1.38 5.34
C VAL A 291 7.34 -0.91 6.22
N LEU A 292 8.59 -1.00 5.74
CA LEU A 292 9.76 -0.66 6.58
C LEU A 292 9.79 0.82 6.97
N PRO A 293 9.59 1.80 6.06
CA PRO A 293 9.46 3.21 6.43
C PRO A 293 8.33 3.45 7.43
N LEU A 294 7.16 2.83 7.23
CA LEU A 294 6.02 2.92 8.15
C LEU A 294 6.39 2.44 9.56
N MET A 295 7.06 1.29 9.66
CA MET A 295 7.49 0.73 10.94
C MET A 295 8.52 1.63 11.64
N ALA A 296 9.46 2.23 10.90
CA ALA A 296 10.42 3.19 11.42
C ALA A 296 9.72 4.45 11.94
N ALA A 297 8.76 4.99 11.17
CA ALA A 297 7.96 6.15 11.55
C ALA A 297 7.14 5.88 12.82
N ALA A 298 6.49 4.72 12.91
CA ALA A 298 5.69 4.37 14.08
C ALA A 298 6.53 4.28 15.37
N ARG A 299 7.74 3.70 15.28
CA ARG A 299 8.66 3.61 16.44
C ARG A 299 9.17 4.99 16.87
N ALA A 300 9.56 5.84 15.92
CA ALA A 300 10.03 7.19 16.21
C ALA A 300 8.92 8.06 16.83
N LEU A 301 7.72 8.02 16.21
CA LEU A 301 6.57 8.79 16.71
C LEU A 301 6.12 8.33 18.09
N ALA A 302 6.14 7.02 18.37
CA ALA A 302 5.80 6.51 19.70
C ALA A 302 6.69 7.12 20.81
N LYS A 303 8.00 7.22 20.55
CA LYS A 303 8.95 7.88 21.47
C LYS A 303 8.67 9.37 21.61
N THR A 304 8.46 10.06 20.48
CA THR A 304 8.13 11.50 20.47
C THR A 304 6.88 11.77 21.30
N LEU A 305 5.80 11.00 21.12
CA LEU A 305 4.55 11.12 21.89
C LEU A 305 4.70 10.73 23.36
N ALA A 306 5.70 9.92 23.70
CA ALA A 306 6.05 9.57 25.07
C ALA A 306 6.97 10.60 25.76
N GLY A 307 7.36 11.69 25.06
CA GLY A 307 8.18 12.78 25.59
C GLY A 307 9.67 12.73 25.18
N ASP A 308 10.09 11.73 24.41
CA ASP A 308 11.46 11.60 23.87
C ASP A 308 11.45 11.96 22.38
N ALA A 309 11.68 13.23 22.05
CA ALA A 309 11.67 13.74 20.67
C ALA A 309 12.67 12.99 19.78
N THR A 310 12.19 12.03 19.03
CA THR A 310 12.99 11.11 18.22
C THR A 310 12.73 11.32 16.73
N PRO A 311 13.66 11.94 15.98
CA PRO A 311 13.51 12.11 14.54
C PRO A 311 13.51 10.76 13.82
N VAL A 312 12.59 10.58 12.89
CA VAL A 312 12.60 9.39 12.04
C VAL A 312 13.80 9.41 11.09
N SER A 313 14.39 8.23 10.89
CA SER A 313 15.44 7.99 9.92
C SER A 313 15.03 6.87 8.97
N TYR A 314 15.31 7.08 7.69
CA TYR A 314 15.05 6.11 6.63
C TYR A 314 16.40 5.69 6.00
N PRO A 315 17.12 4.72 6.60
CA PRO A 315 18.26 4.10 5.95
C PRO A 315 17.81 3.37 4.68
N ALA A 316 18.72 2.72 3.98
CA ALA A 316 18.36 1.84 2.88
C ALA A 316 17.33 0.80 3.37
N MET A 317 16.14 0.81 2.77
CA MET A 317 15.01 -0.05 3.14
C MET A 317 14.55 -0.81 1.90
N PRO A 318 15.20 -1.92 1.55
CA PRO A 318 14.84 -2.70 0.38
C PRO A 318 13.40 -3.22 0.46
N VAL A 319 12.72 -3.19 -0.68
CA VAL A 319 11.37 -3.71 -0.86
C VAL A 319 11.45 -5.12 -1.42
N GLN A 320 10.82 -6.06 -0.73
CA GLN A 320 10.61 -7.41 -1.25
C GLN A 320 9.28 -7.47 -1.98
N ILE A 321 9.31 -7.84 -3.26
CA ILE A 321 8.11 -8.04 -4.08
C ILE A 321 7.78 -9.53 -4.08
N LYS A 322 6.52 -9.84 -3.74
CA LYS A 322 6.06 -11.21 -3.51
C LYS A 322 5.62 -11.89 -4.81
N THR A 323 6.60 -12.19 -5.65
CA THR A 323 6.45 -12.97 -6.87
C THR A 323 7.29 -14.25 -6.76
N PRO A 324 6.79 -15.32 -6.10
CA PRO A 324 7.55 -16.56 -5.85
C PRO A 324 8.15 -17.19 -7.10
N ILE A 325 7.52 -17.04 -8.27
CA ILE A 325 8.07 -17.55 -9.54
C ILE A 325 9.39 -16.88 -9.95
N CYS A 326 9.57 -15.63 -9.58
CA CYS A 326 10.79 -14.85 -9.75
C CYS A 326 10.90 -13.90 -8.55
N PRO A 327 11.53 -14.31 -7.43
CA PRO A 327 11.68 -13.46 -6.24
C PRO A 327 12.42 -12.17 -6.56
N ILE A 328 12.00 -11.07 -5.95
CA ILE A 328 12.56 -9.74 -6.21
C ILE A 328 12.85 -9.04 -4.89
N VAL A 329 14.04 -8.42 -4.81
CA VAL A 329 14.38 -7.44 -3.78
C VAL A 329 14.91 -6.20 -4.47
N VAL A 330 14.34 -5.04 -4.17
CA VAL A 330 14.71 -3.78 -4.81
C VAL A 330 14.91 -2.67 -3.76
N SER A 331 16.00 -1.91 -3.89
CA SER A 331 16.14 -0.59 -3.29
C SER A 331 15.85 0.44 -4.38
N PRO A 332 14.67 1.07 -4.38
CA PRO A 332 14.25 1.94 -5.46
C PRO A 332 15.18 3.15 -5.62
N VAL A 333 15.50 3.49 -6.86
CA VAL A 333 16.20 4.73 -7.21
C VAL A 333 15.17 5.85 -7.32
N ALA A 334 15.46 7.01 -6.73
CA ALA A 334 14.57 8.17 -6.85
C ALA A 334 14.47 8.62 -8.32
N PRO A 335 13.30 9.10 -8.76
CA PRO A 335 13.15 9.65 -10.11
C PRO A 335 14.18 10.75 -10.38
N ASN A 336 14.69 10.80 -11.61
CA ASN A 336 15.68 11.79 -12.08
C ASN A 336 17.04 11.77 -11.34
N THR A 337 17.36 10.64 -10.66
CA THR A 337 18.70 10.46 -10.08
C THR A 337 19.71 10.21 -11.18
N GLU A 338 20.80 10.96 -11.20
CA GLU A 338 21.91 10.77 -12.15
C GLU A 338 22.70 9.50 -11.78
N GLY A 339 22.97 8.66 -12.78
CA GLY A 339 23.71 7.41 -12.61
C GLY A 339 23.41 6.40 -13.70
N ALA A 340 23.94 5.20 -13.55
CA ALA A 340 23.75 4.11 -14.50
C ALA A 340 23.56 2.76 -13.78
N TRP A 341 22.83 1.85 -14.45
CA TRP A 341 22.70 0.47 -14.01
C TRP A 341 23.90 -0.36 -14.49
N GLU A 342 24.58 -0.98 -13.56
CA GLU A 342 25.51 -2.09 -13.80
C GLU A 342 24.74 -3.39 -13.60
N VAL A 343 24.72 -4.26 -14.63
CA VAL A 343 23.83 -5.44 -14.63
C VAL A 343 24.64 -6.69 -14.87
N GLU A 344 24.57 -7.63 -13.94
CA GLU A 344 25.02 -9.00 -14.03
C GLU A 344 23.77 -9.91 -14.12
N ALA A 345 23.76 -10.88 -15.06
CA ALA A 345 22.61 -11.73 -15.26
C ALA A 345 22.98 -13.14 -15.70
N ASP A 346 22.31 -14.12 -15.07
CA ASP A 346 22.33 -15.53 -15.46
C ASP A 346 20.87 -16.05 -15.45
N GLY A 347 20.28 -16.15 -16.62
CA GLY A 347 18.84 -16.49 -16.76
C GLY A 347 17.94 -15.52 -16.02
N ALA A 348 17.17 -16.04 -15.05
CA ALA A 348 16.27 -15.27 -14.19
C ALA A 348 16.99 -14.59 -13.02
N ASN A 349 18.27 -14.93 -12.78
CA ASN A 349 19.05 -14.37 -11.69
C ASN A 349 19.71 -13.07 -12.19
N VAL A 350 19.24 -11.93 -11.73
CA VAL A 350 19.77 -10.62 -12.12
C VAL A 350 20.20 -9.87 -10.86
N LYS A 351 21.46 -9.38 -10.86
CA LYS A 351 21.99 -8.41 -9.92
C LYS A 351 22.21 -7.11 -10.69
N ALA A 352 21.50 -6.07 -10.33
CA ALA A 352 21.63 -4.76 -10.93
C ALA A 352 21.88 -3.72 -9.85
N CYS A 353 22.97 -2.98 -9.98
CA CYS A 353 23.37 -1.91 -9.07
C CYS A 353 23.31 -0.57 -9.79
N PHE A 354 22.57 0.39 -9.24
CA PHE A 354 22.53 1.75 -9.79
C PHE A 354 23.57 2.61 -9.09
N ARG A 355 24.55 3.08 -9.86
CA ARG A 355 25.65 3.87 -9.31
C ARG A 355 25.71 5.26 -9.90
N ALA A 356 26.06 6.21 -9.03
CA ALA A 356 26.46 7.56 -9.46
C ALA A 356 27.83 7.54 -10.15
N ALA A 357 28.18 8.63 -10.84
CA ALA A 357 29.47 8.76 -11.51
C ALA A 357 30.70 8.62 -10.58
N ASN A 358 30.55 8.90 -9.29
CA ASN A 358 31.58 8.72 -8.26
C ASN A 358 31.67 7.29 -7.72
N GLY A 359 30.86 6.34 -8.24
CA GLY A 359 30.80 4.95 -7.82
C GLY A 359 29.87 4.66 -6.63
N GLU A 360 29.23 5.68 -6.05
CA GLU A 360 28.29 5.51 -4.94
C GLU A 360 27.09 4.66 -5.35
N LEU A 361 26.70 3.68 -4.53
CA LEU A 361 25.54 2.84 -4.75
C LEU A 361 24.26 3.61 -4.31
N LEU A 362 23.42 3.96 -5.27
CA LEU A 362 22.17 4.73 -5.05
C LEU A 362 20.91 3.86 -5.03
N GLY A 363 20.99 2.63 -5.51
CA GLY A 363 19.93 1.66 -5.48
C GLY A 363 20.33 0.35 -6.12
N PHE A 364 19.50 -0.68 -5.96
CA PHE A 364 19.76 -1.99 -6.55
C PHE A 364 18.47 -2.74 -6.86
N ALA A 365 18.57 -3.73 -7.73
CA ALA A 365 17.51 -4.69 -8.02
C ALA A 365 18.11 -6.09 -8.13
N LEU A 366 17.55 -7.02 -7.37
CA LEU A 366 17.92 -8.43 -7.35
C LEU A 366 16.73 -9.26 -7.76
N THR A 367 16.92 -10.25 -8.65
CA THR A 367 15.88 -11.21 -9.02
C THR A 367 16.36 -12.65 -8.90
N GLY A 368 15.42 -13.60 -8.84
CA GLY A 368 15.71 -15.03 -8.78
C GLY A 368 16.51 -15.41 -7.53
N SER A 369 17.56 -16.23 -7.69
CA SER A 369 18.39 -16.68 -6.57
C SER A 369 19.16 -15.53 -5.89
N PHE A 370 19.53 -14.49 -6.62
CA PHE A 370 20.19 -13.32 -6.02
C PHE A 370 19.27 -12.58 -5.04
N ALA A 371 17.97 -12.62 -5.25
CA ALA A 371 17.00 -12.05 -4.30
C ALA A 371 16.84 -12.88 -3.03
N THR A 372 17.20 -14.15 -3.02
CA THR A 372 17.11 -15.07 -1.88
C THR A 372 18.43 -15.31 -1.18
N ASP A 373 19.56 -15.08 -1.86
CA ASP A 373 20.90 -15.24 -1.28
C ASP A 373 21.20 -14.11 -0.29
N MET A 374 21.45 -14.48 0.97
CA MET A 374 21.78 -13.52 2.02
C MET A 374 23.14 -12.86 1.82
N LYS A 375 24.11 -13.51 1.13
CA LYS A 375 25.43 -12.94 0.86
C LYS A 375 25.36 -11.79 -0.13
N VAL A 376 24.53 -11.94 -1.18
CA VAL A 376 24.37 -10.89 -2.20
C VAL A 376 23.67 -9.65 -1.66
N LYS A 377 22.84 -9.80 -0.60
CA LYS A 377 22.13 -8.68 0.04
C LYS A 377 23.01 -7.82 0.95
N SER A 378 24.16 -8.33 1.36
CA SER A 378 25.10 -7.66 2.28
C SER A 378 26.26 -6.94 1.56
N GLU A 379 26.43 -7.15 0.26
CA GLU A 379 27.41 -6.47 -0.61
C GLU A 379 26.78 -5.23 -1.27
#